data_d9a6fe505d32d09a67249f27533f5bac
#
_entry.id   d9a6fe505d32d09a67249f27533f5bac
#
_cell.length_a   1.000
_cell.length_b   1.000
_cell.length_c   1.000
_cell.angle_alpha   90.00
_cell.angle_beta   90.00
_cell.angle_gamma   90.00
#
_symmetry.space_group_name_H-M   'P 1'
#
loop_
_entity.id
_entity.type
_entity.pdbx_description
1 polymer ?
#
loop_
_entity_poly.entity_id
_entity_poly.type
_entity_poly.pdbx_seq_one_letter_code
_entity_poly.pdbx_strand_id
1 'polypeptide(L)'
;PYTSQESLDDAAECARLLGCRLDTVGIEPAMQAFDAMLKPLFEGRARDITEENIQSRIRGLTLMALSNKYGPMLLTTGNKSEMSVGYATIYGDMAGGYSVLKDLYKTTVFRVSEWRNRQRPRLALGPAGQVMPERVISKPPSAELRPDQKDEDSLPPYPLLDRILMALVEEEGSAAELIAQGLDAATVTRVERLLYIAEYKRRQAPPGVKIGRRNFGRDRRYPISNAFRTA
;
A
#
# COMPACT_ATOMS: atom_id res chain seq x y z
N PRO A 1 -5.10 -15.89 -6.62
CA PRO A 1 -6.36 -16.64 -6.49
C PRO A 1 -7.45 -15.88 -5.71
N TYR A 2 -7.07 -14.87 -4.90
CA TYR A 2 -8.02 -14.11 -4.07
C TYR A 2 -8.40 -12.74 -4.65
N THR A 3 -7.89 -12.39 -5.84
CA THR A 3 -8.32 -11.18 -6.53
C THR A 3 -9.77 -11.35 -6.98
N SER A 4 -10.64 -10.44 -6.56
CA SER A 4 -12.06 -10.50 -6.89
C SER A 4 -12.29 -10.24 -8.38
N GLN A 5 -13.38 -10.80 -8.94
CA GLN A 5 -13.75 -10.52 -10.33
C GLN A 5 -13.96 -9.04 -10.57
N GLU A 6 -14.57 -8.34 -9.60
CA GLU A 6 -14.72 -6.89 -9.66
C GLU A 6 -13.42 -6.13 -9.82
N SER A 7 -12.34 -6.54 -9.11
CA SER A 7 -11.03 -5.91 -9.23
C SER A 7 -10.38 -6.17 -10.59
N LEU A 8 -10.62 -7.35 -11.16
CA LEU A 8 -10.15 -7.68 -12.52
C LEU A 8 -10.90 -6.82 -13.56
N ASP A 9 -12.20 -6.69 -13.43
CA ASP A 9 -13.04 -5.88 -14.31
C ASP A 9 -12.67 -4.39 -14.21
N ASP A 10 -12.44 -3.89 -13.00
CA ASP A 10 -12.00 -2.52 -12.76
C ASP A 10 -10.62 -2.23 -13.38
N ALA A 11 -9.69 -3.16 -13.25
CA ALA A 11 -8.37 -3.04 -13.87
C ALA A 11 -8.46 -3.02 -15.41
N ALA A 12 -9.30 -3.89 -15.98
CA ALA A 12 -9.54 -3.94 -17.42
C ALA A 12 -10.17 -2.64 -17.93
N GLU A 13 -11.16 -2.12 -17.22
CA GLU A 13 -11.82 -0.88 -17.59
C GLU A 13 -10.90 0.35 -17.44
N CYS A 14 -10.09 0.41 -16.37
CA CYS A 14 -9.05 1.45 -16.23
C CYS A 14 -8.08 1.43 -17.41
N ALA A 15 -7.59 0.25 -17.79
CA ALA A 15 -6.65 0.11 -18.91
C ALA A 15 -7.30 0.54 -20.24
N ARG A 16 -8.57 0.17 -20.46
CA ARG A 16 -9.35 0.58 -21.63
C ARG A 16 -9.55 2.09 -21.68
N LEU A 17 -9.96 2.71 -20.58
CA LEU A 17 -10.17 4.15 -20.47
C LEU A 17 -8.88 4.95 -20.64
N LEU A 18 -7.77 4.45 -20.13
CA LEU A 18 -6.45 5.07 -20.30
C LEU A 18 -5.84 4.82 -21.69
N GLY A 19 -6.34 3.84 -22.44
CA GLY A 19 -5.75 3.43 -23.72
C GLY A 19 -4.38 2.75 -23.54
N CYS A 20 -4.15 2.06 -22.44
CA CYS A 20 -2.90 1.35 -22.18
C CYS A 20 -3.06 -0.16 -22.25
N ARG A 21 -1.95 -0.87 -22.48
CA ARG A 21 -1.91 -2.33 -22.51
C ARG A 21 -2.17 -2.88 -21.11
N LEU A 22 -2.93 -3.95 -21.03
CA LEU A 22 -3.12 -4.77 -19.86
C LEU A 22 -2.70 -6.21 -20.14
N ASP A 23 -1.87 -6.77 -19.30
CA ASP A 23 -1.53 -8.19 -19.29
C ASP A 23 -1.99 -8.80 -17.96
N THR A 24 -2.69 -9.93 -18.03
CA THR A 24 -3.13 -10.68 -16.84
C THR A 24 -2.32 -11.96 -16.72
N VAL A 25 -1.64 -12.13 -15.59
CA VAL A 25 -0.80 -13.30 -15.30
C VAL A 25 -1.32 -14.00 -14.05
N GLY A 26 -1.77 -15.24 -14.20
CA GLY A 26 -2.17 -16.08 -13.06
C GLY A 26 -0.95 -16.54 -12.26
N ILE A 27 -0.92 -16.29 -10.96
CA ILE A 27 0.19 -16.69 -10.08
C ILE A 27 -0.09 -17.96 -9.28
N GLU A 28 -1.26 -18.55 -9.43
CA GLU A 28 -1.67 -19.74 -8.69
C GLU A 28 -0.70 -20.92 -8.84
N PRO A 29 -0.17 -21.26 -10.05
CA PRO A 29 0.82 -22.32 -10.18
C PRO A 29 2.08 -22.09 -9.34
N ALA A 30 2.55 -20.84 -9.24
CA ALA A 30 3.71 -20.51 -8.40
C ALA A 30 3.37 -20.66 -6.91
N MET A 31 2.17 -20.25 -6.47
CA MET A 31 1.73 -20.44 -5.10
C MET A 31 1.65 -21.92 -4.73
N GLN A 32 1.07 -22.75 -5.60
CA GLN A 32 1.00 -24.20 -5.40
C GLN A 32 2.40 -24.84 -5.31
N ALA A 33 3.35 -24.36 -6.10
CA ALA A 33 4.73 -24.84 -6.05
C ALA A 33 5.39 -24.49 -4.70
N PHE A 34 5.21 -23.26 -4.20
CA PHE A 34 5.72 -22.87 -2.89
C PHE A 34 5.04 -23.63 -1.75
N ASP A 35 3.72 -23.82 -1.80
CA ASP A 35 2.99 -24.65 -0.83
C ASP A 35 3.55 -26.07 -0.78
N ALA A 36 3.78 -26.70 -1.94
CA ALA A 36 4.35 -28.05 -2.02
C ALA A 36 5.78 -28.11 -1.48
N MET A 37 6.64 -27.14 -1.82
CA MET A 37 8.04 -27.08 -1.36
C MET A 37 8.14 -26.90 0.15
N LEU A 38 7.27 -26.06 0.73
CA LEU A 38 7.35 -25.69 2.15
C LEU A 38 6.52 -26.62 3.06
N LYS A 39 5.62 -27.40 2.51
CA LYS A 39 4.75 -28.33 3.27
C LYS A 39 5.50 -29.18 4.31
N PRO A 40 6.65 -29.83 3.97
CA PRO A 40 7.38 -30.62 4.97
C PRO A 40 7.96 -29.79 6.12
N LEU A 41 8.28 -28.49 5.84
CA LEU A 41 8.85 -27.58 6.82
C LEU A 41 7.79 -26.93 7.71
N PHE A 42 6.56 -26.85 7.22
CA PHE A 42 5.44 -26.22 7.90
C PHE A 42 4.49 -27.24 8.55
N GLU A 43 4.89 -28.50 8.60
CA GLU A 43 4.09 -29.55 9.21
C GLU A 43 3.71 -29.20 10.66
N GLY A 44 2.42 -29.33 10.99
CA GLY A 44 1.89 -28.97 12.31
C GLY A 44 1.72 -27.46 12.56
N ARG A 45 1.99 -26.61 11.59
CA ARG A 45 1.73 -25.15 11.67
C ARG A 45 0.46 -24.79 10.92
N ALA A 46 -0.38 -23.96 11.56
CA ALA A 46 -1.53 -23.35 10.87
C ALA A 46 -1.07 -22.29 9.88
N ARG A 47 -1.87 -22.08 8.82
CA ARG A 47 -1.66 -20.94 7.89
C ARG A 47 -1.82 -19.61 8.63
N ASP A 48 -0.96 -18.66 8.27
CA ASP A 48 -0.96 -17.31 8.85
C ASP A 48 -0.57 -16.26 7.80
N ILE A 49 -0.06 -15.13 8.23
CA ILE A 49 0.43 -14.05 7.33
C ILE A 49 1.58 -14.50 6.42
N THR A 50 2.20 -15.65 6.68
CA THR A 50 3.30 -16.19 5.86
C THR A 50 2.82 -16.45 4.43
N GLU A 51 1.68 -17.08 4.25
CA GLU A 51 1.12 -17.41 2.94
C GLU A 51 0.66 -16.15 2.19
N GLU A 52 0.09 -15.15 2.91
CA GLU A 52 -0.22 -13.84 2.35
C GLU A 52 1.06 -13.15 1.82
N ASN A 53 2.14 -13.19 2.60
CA ASN A 53 3.43 -12.63 2.21
C ASN A 53 4.08 -13.39 1.03
N ILE A 54 3.94 -14.71 0.96
CA ILE A 54 4.40 -15.50 -0.19
C ILE A 54 3.68 -15.02 -1.46
N GLN A 55 2.35 -14.89 -1.42
CA GLN A 55 1.58 -14.38 -2.56
C GLN A 55 2.04 -12.99 -3.00
N SER A 56 2.20 -12.06 -2.08
CA SER A 56 2.67 -10.71 -2.38
C SER A 56 4.07 -10.74 -3.03
N ARG A 57 4.98 -11.59 -2.55
CA ARG A 57 6.33 -11.75 -3.12
C ARG A 57 6.33 -12.39 -4.50
N ILE A 58 5.46 -13.35 -4.75
CA ILE A 58 5.30 -13.95 -6.09
C ILE A 58 4.83 -12.88 -7.09
N ARG A 59 3.89 -12.00 -6.71
CA ARG A 59 3.49 -10.84 -7.53
C ARG A 59 4.70 -9.95 -7.82
N GLY A 60 5.45 -9.57 -6.79
CA GLY A 60 6.65 -8.75 -6.94
C GLY A 60 7.70 -9.39 -7.85
N LEU A 61 8.00 -10.68 -7.65
CA LEU A 61 8.93 -11.42 -8.49
C LEU A 61 8.48 -11.46 -9.96
N THR A 62 7.20 -11.74 -10.21
CA THR A 62 6.63 -11.76 -11.56
C THR A 62 6.79 -10.42 -12.28
N LEU A 63 6.45 -9.32 -11.59
CA LEU A 63 6.57 -7.98 -12.13
C LEU A 63 8.04 -7.59 -12.38
N MET A 64 8.94 -7.94 -11.46
CA MET A 64 10.39 -7.71 -11.63
C MET A 64 10.97 -8.51 -12.78
N ALA A 65 10.51 -9.74 -12.99
CA ALA A 65 10.93 -10.54 -14.14
C ALA A 65 10.53 -9.89 -15.47
N LEU A 66 9.30 -9.35 -15.55
CA LEU A 66 8.84 -8.59 -16.72
C LEU A 66 9.65 -7.32 -16.92
N SER A 67 9.89 -6.57 -15.85
CA SER A 67 10.74 -5.37 -15.87
C SER A 67 12.14 -5.68 -16.40
N ASN A 68 12.77 -6.72 -15.89
CA ASN A 68 14.11 -7.13 -16.33
C ASN A 68 14.13 -7.61 -17.80
N LYS A 69 13.09 -8.31 -18.22
CA LYS A 69 13.05 -8.90 -19.59
C LYS A 69 12.79 -7.85 -20.66
N TYR A 70 11.92 -6.88 -20.38
CA TYR A 70 11.43 -5.92 -21.37
C TYR A 70 11.96 -4.49 -21.16
N GLY A 71 12.59 -4.20 -20.04
CA GLY A 71 13.21 -2.91 -19.75
C GLY A 71 12.35 -1.82 -19.09
N PRO A 72 10.99 -1.92 -19.00
CA PRO A 72 10.23 -0.87 -18.32
C PRO A 72 10.49 -0.88 -16.81
N MET A 73 10.56 0.31 -16.23
CA MET A 73 10.69 0.47 -14.77
C MET A 73 9.39 0.02 -14.08
N LEU A 74 9.50 -0.87 -13.09
CA LEU A 74 8.39 -1.22 -12.23
C LEU A 74 8.10 -0.07 -11.24
N LEU A 75 6.86 0.39 -11.23
CA LEU A 75 6.35 1.38 -10.26
C LEU A 75 5.64 0.67 -9.12
N THR A 76 5.93 1.08 -7.88
CA THR A 76 5.15 0.65 -6.72
C THR A 76 3.99 1.61 -6.47
N THR A 77 2.90 1.10 -5.94
CA THR A 77 1.65 1.86 -5.72
C THR A 77 1.37 2.16 -4.24
N GLY A 78 2.25 1.74 -3.33
CA GLY A 78 2.13 2.01 -1.90
C GLY A 78 2.08 3.51 -1.61
N ASN A 79 1.15 3.92 -0.76
CA ASN A 79 0.93 5.31 -0.36
C ASN A 79 1.51 5.59 1.03
N LYS A 80 1.44 6.86 1.46
CA LYS A 80 2.03 7.30 2.74
C LYS A 80 1.34 6.68 3.96
N SER A 81 0.03 6.47 3.92
CA SER A 81 -0.72 5.84 5.01
C SER A 81 -0.26 4.40 5.23
N GLU A 82 -0.21 3.61 4.17
CA GLU A 82 0.27 2.21 4.19
C GLU A 82 1.73 2.13 4.64
N MET A 83 2.59 2.98 4.10
CA MET A 83 4.01 3.05 4.46
C MET A 83 4.22 3.49 5.91
N SER A 84 3.37 4.36 6.44
CA SER A 84 3.44 4.81 7.83
C SER A 84 3.26 3.66 8.81
N VAL A 85 2.24 2.85 8.62
CA VAL A 85 1.88 1.75 9.52
C VAL A 85 2.50 0.40 9.14
N GLY A 86 3.25 0.37 8.03
CA GLY A 86 3.90 -0.85 7.53
C GLY A 86 2.93 -1.86 6.92
N TYR A 87 1.78 -1.40 6.45
CA TYR A 87 0.82 -2.22 5.70
C TYR A 87 1.33 -2.47 4.28
N ALA A 88 2.41 -3.20 4.19
CA ALA A 88 3.14 -3.53 2.97
C ALA A 88 4.04 -4.74 3.22
N THR A 89 4.34 -5.51 2.18
CA THR A 89 5.21 -6.69 2.22
C THR A 89 6.56 -6.37 1.58
N ILE A 90 7.64 -6.52 2.37
CA ILE A 90 9.01 -6.39 1.85
C ILE A 90 9.24 -7.42 0.74
N TYR A 91 9.81 -6.96 -0.38
CA TYR A 91 10.04 -7.75 -1.60
C TYR A 91 8.76 -8.25 -2.28
N GLY A 92 7.58 -7.78 -1.84
CA GLY A 92 6.29 -8.02 -2.46
C GLY A 92 5.79 -6.77 -3.20
N ASP A 93 4.74 -6.17 -2.70
CA ASP A 93 4.16 -4.92 -3.21
C ASP A 93 5.10 -3.70 -3.08
N MET A 94 6.15 -3.80 -2.26
CA MET A 94 7.22 -2.81 -2.19
C MET A 94 8.30 -2.99 -3.27
N ALA A 95 8.26 -4.06 -4.08
CA ALA A 95 9.24 -4.28 -5.14
C ALA A 95 9.05 -3.29 -6.29
N GLY A 96 10.12 -2.62 -6.71
CA GLY A 96 10.09 -1.68 -7.84
C GLY A 96 11.22 -0.67 -7.80
N GLY A 97 11.34 0.11 -8.88
CA GLY A 97 12.37 1.15 -9.04
C GLY A 97 11.92 2.53 -8.55
N TYR A 98 10.61 2.78 -8.47
CA TYR A 98 10.08 4.08 -8.07
C TYR A 98 8.68 3.98 -7.44
N SER A 99 8.45 4.76 -6.39
CA SER A 99 7.18 4.80 -5.65
C SER A 99 6.50 6.15 -5.82
N VAL A 100 5.53 6.21 -6.74
CA VAL A 100 4.89 7.46 -7.18
C VAL A 100 4.02 8.08 -6.08
N LEU A 101 3.33 7.25 -5.30
CA LEU A 101 2.32 7.67 -4.31
C LEU A 101 2.86 7.71 -2.88
N LYS A 102 4.14 7.37 -2.65
CA LYS A 102 4.67 7.13 -1.30
C LYS A 102 4.54 8.31 -0.31
N ASP A 103 4.35 9.53 -0.81
CA ASP A 103 4.21 10.73 0.00
C ASP A 103 2.80 11.33 -0.02
N LEU A 104 1.82 10.59 -0.54
CA LEU A 104 0.40 10.93 -0.51
C LEU A 104 -0.35 10.03 0.48
N TYR A 105 -1.12 10.63 1.38
CA TYR A 105 -2.05 9.90 2.24
C TYR A 105 -3.18 9.28 1.41
N LYS A 106 -3.74 8.16 1.86
CA LYS A 106 -4.79 7.41 1.14
C LYS A 106 -5.99 8.27 0.79
N THR A 107 -6.45 9.09 1.73
CA THR A 107 -7.56 10.04 1.49
C THR A 107 -7.21 11.08 0.42
N THR A 108 -5.95 11.48 0.33
CA THR A 108 -5.47 12.38 -0.73
C THR A 108 -5.40 11.65 -2.08
N VAL A 109 -5.01 10.37 -2.10
CA VAL A 109 -5.03 9.56 -3.33
C VAL A 109 -6.45 9.48 -3.89
N PHE A 110 -7.47 9.23 -3.06
CA PHE A 110 -8.87 9.24 -3.51
C PHE A 110 -9.27 10.60 -4.10
N ARG A 111 -8.99 11.70 -3.41
CA ARG A 111 -9.30 13.06 -3.92
C ARG A 111 -8.60 13.38 -5.26
N VAL A 112 -7.35 12.94 -5.42
CA VAL A 112 -6.61 13.11 -6.68
C VAL A 112 -7.23 12.25 -7.79
N SER A 113 -7.70 11.04 -7.47
CA SER A 113 -8.39 10.15 -8.42
C SER A 113 -9.71 10.74 -8.88
N GLU A 114 -10.53 11.26 -7.97
CA GLU A 114 -11.76 11.99 -8.30
C GLU A 114 -11.48 13.21 -9.18
N TRP A 115 -10.49 14.01 -8.80
CA TRP A 115 -10.09 15.18 -9.56
C TRP A 115 -9.64 14.78 -10.97
N ARG A 116 -8.85 13.70 -11.10
CA ARG A 116 -8.38 13.20 -12.40
C ARG A 116 -9.54 12.76 -13.32
N ASN A 117 -10.56 12.18 -12.77
CA ASN A 117 -11.77 11.81 -13.53
C ASN A 117 -12.54 13.02 -14.08
N ARG A 118 -12.44 14.17 -13.41
CA ARG A 118 -13.11 15.41 -13.82
C ARG A 118 -12.25 16.28 -14.71
N GLN A 119 -10.92 16.21 -14.53
CA GLN A 119 -9.98 17.12 -15.20
C GLN A 119 -8.73 16.39 -15.68
N ARG A 120 -8.28 16.74 -16.87
CA ARG A 120 -6.96 16.31 -17.36
C ARG A 120 -5.92 17.36 -16.99
N PRO A 121 -4.80 16.99 -16.33
CA PRO A 121 -3.69 17.92 -16.13
C PRO A 121 -3.17 18.43 -17.48
N ARG A 122 -2.76 19.70 -17.54
CA ARG A 122 -2.33 20.35 -18.79
C ARG A 122 -1.21 19.59 -19.52
N LEU A 123 -0.30 18.97 -18.76
CA LEU A 123 0.85 18.22 -19.32
C LEU A 123 0.63 16.71 -19.34
N ALA A 124 -0.56 16.22 -18.99
CA ALA A 124 -0.81 14.78 -18.98
C ALA A 124 -0.96 14.25 -20.42
N LEU A 125 -0.33 13.12 -20.69
CA LEU A 125 -0.41 12.42 -21.96
C LEU A 125 -1.71 11.60 -22.10
N GLY A 126 -2.36 11.24 -21.00
CA GLY A 126 -3.58 10.44 -21.01
C GLY A 126 -4.80 11.18 -21.57
N PRO A 127 -5.90 10.46 -21.80
CA PRO A 127 -7.13 11.01 -22.36
C PRO A 127 -7.79 12.04 -21.45
N ALA A 128 -8.69 12.86 -22.01
CA ALA A 128 -9.61 13.70 -21.25
C ALA A 128 -10.77 12.86 -20.70
N GLY A 129 -11.43 13.37 -19.65
CA GLY A 129 -12.57 12.71 -19.02
C GLY A 129 -12.19 11.61 -18.04
N GLN A 130 -13.16 10.76 -17.75
CA GLN A 130 -13.03 9.67 -16.79
C GLN A 130 -12.01 8.63 -17.27
N VAL A 131 -11.11 8.25 -16.38
CA VAL A 131 -10.05 7.22 -16.62
C VAL A 131 -10.08 6.09 -15.59
N MET A 132 -10.88 6.24 -14.55
CA MET A 132 -11.09 5.23 -13.52
C MET A 132 -12.60 5.04 -13.29
N PRO A 133 -13.10 3.79 -13.24
CA PRO A 133 -14.44 3.53 -12.76
C PRO A 133 -14.64 4.13 -11.36
N GLU A 134 -15.85 4.61 -11.07
CA GLU A 134 -16.17 5.21 -9.76
C GLU A 134 -15.93 4.21 -8.62
N ARG A 135 -16.19 2.94 -8.88
CA ARG A 135 -15.98 1.85 -7.92
C ARG A 135 -14.52 1.74 -7.44
N VAL A 136 -13.53 2.02 -8.29
CA VAL A 136 -12.10 2.05 -7.89
C VAL A 136 -11.83 3.06 -6.77
N ILE A 137 -12.60 4.14 -6.74
CA ILE A 137 -12.47 5.21 -5.74
C ILE A 137 -13.33 4.94 -4.51
N SER A 138 -14.52 4.36 -4.70
CA SER A 138 -15.52 4.17 -3.63
C SER A 138 -15.45 2.81 -2.93
N LYS A 139 -14.88 1.78 -3.58
CA LYS A 139 -14.74 0.44 -2.99
C LYS A 139 -13.83 0.49 -1.77
N PRO A 140 -14.19 -0.18 -0.65
CA PRO A 140 -13.30 -0.34 0.48
C PRO A 140 -11.96 -0.96 0.06
N PRO A 141 -10.82 -0.37 0.42
CA PRO A 141 -9.51 -0.91 0.08
C PRO A 141 -9.28 -2.30 0.65
N SER A 142 -8.60 -3.14 -0.14
CA SER A 142 -8.21 -4.49 0.24
C SER A 142 -6.90 -4.88 -0.44
N ALA A 143 -6.04 -5.60 0.28
CA ALA A 143 -4.84 -6.21 -0.29
C ALA A 143 -5.14 -7.47 -1.13
N GLU A 144 -6.34 -8.06 -0.99
CA GLU A 144 -6.80 -9.27 -1.69
C GLU A 144 -5.79 -10.44 -1.62
N LEU A 145 -5.22 -10.66 -0.43
CA LEU A 145 -4.27 -11.74 -0.15
C LEU A 145 -4.93 -12.95 0.52
N ARG A 146 -6.17 -12.79 0.98
CA ARG A 146 -7.06 -13.83 1.53
C ARG A 146 -8.52 -13.53 1.19
N PRO A 147 -9.44 -14.52 1.33
CA PRO A 147 -10.86 -14.29 1.08
C PRO A 147 -11.41 -13.15 1.94
N ASP A 148 -12.30 -12.34 1.36
CA ASP A 148 -13.08 -11.27 2.01
C ASP A 148 -12.25 -10.25 2.82
N GLN A 149 -10.96 -10.14 2.53
CA GLN A 149 -10.05 -9.22 3.21
C GLN A 149 -10.45 -7.76 2.99
N LYS A 150 -10.37 -6.97 4.07
CA LYS A 150 -10.44 -5.51 4.03
C LYS A 150 -9.27 -4.92 4.82
N ASP A 151 -8.77 -3.77 4.40
CA ASP A 151 -7.72 -3.08 5.14
C ASP A 151 -8.17 -2.73 6.56
N GLU A 152 -9.46 -2.42 6.72
CA GLU A 152 -10.09 -2.12 8.03
C GLU A 152 -10.13 -3.30 9.00
N ASP A 153 -9.89 -4.54 8.55
CA ASP A 153 -9.68 -5.68 9.46
C ASP A 153 -8.44 -5.48 10.35
N SER A 154 -7.49 -4.69 9.85
CA SER A 154 -6.19 -4.48 10.50
C SER A 154 -5.89 -3.03 10.83
N LEU A 155 -6.57 -2.08 10.23
CA LEU A 155 -6.33 -0.64 10.35
C LEU A 155 -7.62 0.10 10.74
N PRO A 156 -7.53 1.26 11.38
CA PRO A 156 -8.69 2.14 11.48
C PRO A 156 -9.13 2.62 10.09
N PRO A 157 -10.38 3.07 9.92
CA PRO A 157 -10.81 3.72 8.68
C PRO A 157 -9.83 4.82 8.24
N TYR A 158 -9.51 4.86 6.94
CA TYR A 158 -8.47 5.76 6.43
C TYR A 158 -8.65 7.25 6.78
N PRO A 159 -9.86 7.83 6.86
CA PRO A 159 -10.01 9.20 7.31
C PRO A 159 -9.50 9.45 8.73
N LEU A 160 -9.71 8.48 9.63
CA LEU A 160 -9.19 8.54 11.00
C LEU A 160 -7.69 8.25 11.04
N LEU A 161 -7.24 7.21 10.33
CA LEU A 161 -5.83 6.85 10.22
C LEU A 161 -5.00 8.03 9.72
N ASP A 162 -5.40 8.64 8.62
CA ASP A 162 -4.68 9.76 8.00
C ASP A 162 -4.66 11.00 8.92
N ARG A 163 -5.76 11.29 9.63
CA ARG A 163 -5.81 12.37 10.61
C ARG A 163 -4.75 12.16 11.71
N ILE A 164 -4.66 10.95 12.27
CA ILE A 164 -3.68 10.63 13.31
C ILE A 164 -2.26 10.73 12.74
N LEU A 165 -2.02 10.17 11.57
CA LEU A 165 -0.70 10.18 10.93
C LEU A 165 -0.25 11.59 10.54
N MET A 166 -1.14 12.44 10.04
CA MET A 166 -0.82 13.83 9.72
C MET A 166 -0.36 14.60 10.98
N ALA A 167 -1.08 14.45 12.08
CA ALA A 167 -0.70 15.09 13.34
C ALA A 167 0.67 14.59 13.85
N LEU A 168 0.91 13.26 13.83
CA LEU A 168 2.16 12.68 14.33
C LEU A 168 3.35 12.93 13.40
N VAL A 169 3.16 12.98 12.09
CA VAL A 169 4.26 13.03 11.11
C VAL A 169 4.49 14.41 10.56
N GLU A 170 3.44 15.11 10.09
CA GLU A 170 3.58 16.42 9.44
C GLU A 170 3.65 17.55 10.46
N GLU A 171 2.87 17.47 11.54
CA GLU A 171 2.71 18.49 12.56
C GLU A 171 3.64 18.25 13.76
N GLU A 172 4.27 17.07 13.83
CA GLU A 172 5.17 16.67 14.93
C GLU A 172 4.49 16.67 16.31
N GLY A 173 3.15 16.48 16.32
CA GLY A 173 2.34 16.37 17.52
C GLY A 173 2.56 15.05 18.27
N SER A 174 1.97 14.96 19.45
CA SER A 174 2.05 13.78 20.32
C SER A 174 0.74 12.99 20.36
N ALA A 175 0.83 11.70 20.72
CA ALA A 175 -0.35 10.89 20.97
C ALA A 175 -1.22 11.46 22.09
N ALA A 176 -0.59 12.02 23.14
CA ALA A 176 -1.30 12.64 24.24
C ALA A 176 -2.17 13.83 23.81
N GLU A 177 -1.68 14.68 22.91
CA GLU A 177 -2.45 15.80 22.36
C GLU A 177 -3.67 15.32 21.57
N LEU A 178 -3.52 14.26 20.76
CA LEU A 178 -4.62 13.67 20.00
C LEU A 178 -5.70 13.07 20.91
N ILE A 179 -5.28 12.38 21.97
CA ILE A 179 -6.20 11.84 23.00
C ILE A 179 -6.92 12.96 23.74
N ALA A 180 -6.22 14.03 24.09
CA ALA A 180 -6.82 15.21 24.72
C ALA A 180 -7.83 15.92 23.80
N GLN A 181 -7.70 15.79 22.48
CA GLN A 181 -8.68 16.25 21.48
C GLN A 181 -9.88 15.32 21.32
N GLY A 182 -9.97 14.25 22.10
CA GLY A 182 -11.09 13.31 22.11
C GLY A 182 -10.97 12.12 21.16
N LEU A 183 -9.79 11.85 20.60
CA LEU A 183 -9.58 10.62 19.84
C LEU A 183 -9.45 9.42 20.79
N ASP A 184 -9.91 8.25 20.33
CA ASP A 184 -9.79 7.01 21.11
C ASP A 184 -8.33 6.66 21.42
N ALA A 185 -8.00 6.55 22.70
CA ALA A 185 -6.65 6.34 23.19
C ALA A 185 -6.03 5.03 22.66
N ALA A 186 -6.81 3.94 22.59
CA ALA A 186 -6.33 2.65 22.12
C ALA A 186 -5.95 2.72 20.63
N THR A 187 -6.78 3.37 19.83
CA THR A 187 -6.53 3.58 18.39
C THR A 187 -5.29 4.45 18.14
N VAL A 188 -5.18 5.59 18.84
CA VAL A 188 -4.03 6.49 18.69
C VAL A 188 -2.73 5.80 19.07
N THR A 189 -2.68 5.14 20.24
CA THR A 189 -1.49 4.41 20.70
C THR A 189 -1.12 3.26 19.76
N ARG A 190 -2.12 2.54 19.22
CA ARG A 190 -1.88 1.49 18.23
C ARG A 190 -1.26 2.05 16.95
N VAL A 191 -1.80 3.13 16.40
CA VAL A 191 -1.27 3.76 15.17
C VAL A 191 0.14 4.29 15.40
N GLU A 192 0.40 4.95 16.51
CA GLU A 192 1.74 5.41 16.87
C GLU A 192 2.74 4.25 16.96
N ARG A 193 2.37 3.17 17.63
CA ARG A 193 3.19 1.96 17.69
C ARG A 193 3.51 1.41 16.30
N LEU A 194 2.51 1.29 15.44
CA LEU A 194 2.70 0.83 14.06
C LEU A 194 3.65 1.75 13.30
N LEU A 195 3.52 3.06 13.47
CA LEU A 195 4.40 4.06 12.87
C LEU A 195 5.87 3.83 13.27
N TYR A 196 6.15 3.58 14.54
CA TYR A 196 7.51 3.31 15.01
C TYR A 196 8.07 1.99 14.48
N ILE A 197 7.33 0.90 14.61
CA ILE A 197 7.85 -0.42 14.22
C ILE A 197 7.98 -0.63 12.71
N ALA A 198 7.31 0.19 11.90
CA ALA A 198 7.37 0.08 10.44
C ALA A 198 8.63 0.69 9.81
N GLU A 199 9.50 1.35 10.59
CA GLU A 199 10.67 2.04 10.02
C GLU A 199 11.58 1.13 9.20
N TYR A 200 11.77 -0.12 9.62
CA TYR A 200 12.61 -1.07 8.87
C TYR A 200 12.07 -1.35 7.46
N LYS A 201 10.75 -1.33 7.27
CA LYS A 201 10.11 -1.45 5.94
C LYS A 201 10.37 -0.19 5.13
N ARG A 202 10.15 0.99 5.71
CA ARG A 202 10.38 2.28 5.03
C ARG A 202 11.80 2.46 4.53
N ARG A 203 12.80 1.89 5.25
CA ARG A 203 14.21 1.91 4.83
C ARG A 203 14.50 1.11 3.58
N GLN A 204 13.63 0.19 3.22
CA GLN A 204 13.75 -0.67 2.04
C GLN A 204 12.79 -0.26 0.91
N ALA A 205 12.01 0.79 1.11
CA ALA A 205 11.09 1.30 0.09
C ALA A 205 11.85 1.99 -1.06
N PRO A 206 11.40 1.84 -2.31
CA PRO A 206 11.97 2.56 -3.44
C PRO A 206 11.94 4.08 -3.24
N PRO A 207 12.83 4.82 -3.95
CA PRO A 207 12.75 6.27 -3.99
C PRO A 207 11.41 6.73 -4.55
N GLY A 208 11.01 7.96 -4.25
CA GLY A 208 9.77 8.56 -4.74
C GLY A 208 9.79 10.06 -4.57
N VAL A 209 8.74 10.72 -5.05
CA VAL A 209 8.61 12.18 -4.93
C VAL A 209 8.39 12.61 -3.49
N LYS A 210 8.83 13.82 -3.16
CA LYS A 210 8.43 14.55 -1.97
C LYS A 210 7.33 15.54 -2.34
N ILE A 211 6.18 15.43 -1.70
CA ILE A 211 5.00 16.29 -1.91
C ILE A 211 4.61 16.95 -0.60
N GLY A 212 4.57 16.16 0.48
CA GLY A 212 4.22 16.62 1.81
C GLY A 212 5.33 17.40 2.52
N ARG A 213 5.00 17.96 3.66
CA ARG A 213 5.93 18.72 4.50
C ARG A 213 7.06 17.83 5.03
N ARG A 214 6.73 16.61 5.43
CA ARG A 214 7.66 15.62 5.98
C ARG A 214 7.64 14.33 5.15
N ASN A 215 8.72 14.05 4.45
CA ASN A 215 8.87 12.82 3.68
C ASN A 215 9.66 11.77 4.48
N PHE A 216 9.21 10.52 4.44
CA PHE A 216 9.95 9.42 5.06
C PHE A 216 11.29 9.16 4.37
N GLY A 217 12.31 8.90 5.17
CA GLY A 217 13.66 8.62 4.71
C GLY A 217 14.52 9.87 4.50
N ARG A 218 13.93 11.03 4.19
CA ARG A 218 14.63 12.30 4.05
C ARG A 218 14.43 13.20 5.28
N ASP A 219 13.19 13.54 5.59
CA ASP A 219 12.84 14.50 6.64
C ASP A 219 12.49 13.81 7.96
N ARG A 220 11.95 12.59 7.90
CA ARG A 220 11.51 11.83 9.05
C ARG A 220 12.08 10.41 9.01
N ARG A 221 12.78 10.03 10.08
CA ARG A 221 13.33 8.69 10.31
C ARG A 221 13.15 8.32 11.76
N TYR A 222 12.76 7.07 12.01
CA TYR A 222 12.65 6.52 13.35
C TYR A 222 13.77 5.51 13.60
N PRO A 223 14.20 5.30 14.85
CA PRO A 223 15.10 4.19 15.18
C PRO A 223 14.44 2.85 14.85
N ILE A 224 15.17 1.95 14.17
CA ILE A 224 14.65 0.62 13.84
C ILE A 224 14.55 -0.24 15.10
N SER A 225 15.62 -0.26 15.91
CA SER A 225 15.70 -1.06 17.13
C SER A 225 15.66 -0.15 18.34
N ASN A 226 14.47 0.01 18.92
CA ASN A 226 14.30 0.78 20.15
C ASN A 226 13.06 0.30 20.92
N ALA A 227 13.06 0.51 22.22
CA ALA A 227 11.95 0.23 23.11
C ALA A 227 11.22 1.51 23.57
N PHE A 228 11.53 2.65 22.97
CA PHE A 228 10.87 3.91 23.28
C PHE A 228 9.36 3.82 23.02
N ARG A 229 8.58 4.26 23.97
CA ARG A 229 7.13 4.41 23.88
C ARG A 229 6.79 5.77 24.47
N THR A 230 5.99 6.52 23.78
CA THR A 230 5.33 7.70 24.35
C THR A 230 4.13 7.19 25.13
N ALA A 231 4.36 6.66 26.30
CA ALA A 231 3.46 6.00 27.23
C ALA A 231 1.96 6.02 26.94
#